data_8ec98778c35ce53a2b19bca58f6338cc
#
_entry.id   8ec98778c35ce53a2b19bca58f6338cc
#
_cell.length_a   1.000
_cell.length_b   1.000
_cell.length_c   1.000
_cell.angle_alpha   90.00
_cell.angle_beta   90.00
_cell.angle_gamma   90.00
#
_symmetry.space_group_name_H-M   'P 1'
#
loop_
_entity.id
_entity.type
_entity.pdbx_description
1 polymer ?
#
loop_
_entity_poly.entity_id
_entity_poly.type
_entity_poly.pdbx_seq_one_letter_code
_entity_poly.pdbx_strand_id
1 'polypeptide(L)'
;MKTSARNEFSGKVSEIKSGGVMSEVVVKISDTITICATITNDAKESLELKVGGEVSALIKSSLVILSKEKLRATARNNILTKVSEVIKGAVNSEVKLTIGGKKLCAIVTNDAVEELQIKKGDDVYAIFKASSVILVA
;
A
#
# COMPACT_ATOMS: atom_id res chain seq x y z
N MET A 1 3.00 -5.00 16.52
CA MET A 1 2.10 -3.85 16.57
C MET A 1 0.68 -4.30 16.25
N LYS A 2 -0.28 -3.90 17.05
CA LYS A 2 -1.69 -4.27 16.83
C LYS A 2 -2.48 -3.02 16.46
N THR A 3 -2.88 -2.93 15.19
CA THR A 3 -3.70 -1.83 14.69
C THR A 3 -4.87 -2.36 13.89
N SER A 4 -5.82 -1.49 13.57
CA SER A 4 -6.93 -1.85 12.68
C SER A 4 -6.55 -1.79 11.21
N ALA A 5 -5.36 -1.32 10.87
CA ALA A 5 -4.86 -1.36 9.51
C ALA A 5 -4.56 -2.80 9.12
N ARG A 6 -5.12 -3.24 8.01
CA ARG A 6 -4.97 -4.62 7.54
C ARG A 6 -3.63 -4.84 6.83
N ASN A 7 -2.98 -3.79 6.39
CA ASN A 7 -1.73 -3.85 5.66
C ASN A 7 -0.62 -3.18 6.46
N GLU A 8 0.41 -3.95 6.78
CA GLU A 8 1.57 -3.48 7.50
C GLU A 8 2.82 -4.04 6.86
N PHE A 9 3.72 -3.15 6.46
CA PHE A 9 4.99 -3.52 5.83
C PHE A 9 6.14 -2.87 6.56
N SER A 10 7.04 -3.68 7.09
CA SER A 10 8.25 -3.18 7.74
C SER A 10 9.38 -3.07 6.73
N GLY A 11 10.14 -2.01 6.82
CA GLY A 11 11.25 -1.77 5.92
C GLY A 11 12.17 -0.67 6.41
N LYS A 12 13.01 -0.19 5.50
CA LYS A 12 13.94 0.90 5.79
C LYS A 12 13.71 2.07 4.86
N VAL A 13 13.85 3.26 5.40
CA VAL A 13 13.81 4.49 4.60
C VAL A 13 15.00 4.49 3.65
N SER A 14 14.73 4.54 2.35
CA SER A 14 15.77 4.57 1.33
C SER A 14 16.01 5.97 0.77
N GLU A 15 15.01 6.84 0.83
CA GLU A 15 15.09 8.20 0.28
C GLU A 15 14.10 9.11 0.99
N ILE A 16 14.48 10.37 1.18
CA ILE A 16 13.60 11.43 1.69
C ILE A 16 13.81 12.66 0.81
N LYS A 17 12.71 13.15 0.24
CA LYS A 17 12.69 14.43 -0.50
C LYS A 17 11.80 15.40 0.24
N SER A 18 12.38 16.45 0.78
CA SER A 18 11.64 17.46 1.54
C SER A 18 11.32 18.67 0.67
N GLY A 19 10.05 19.08 0.70
CA GLY A 19 9.59 20.34 0.13
C GLY A 19 9.42 21.38 1.22
N GLY A 20 8.62 22.42 0.93
CA GLY A 20 8.37 23.49 1.90
C GLY A 20 7.49 23.06 3.07
N VAL A 21 6.53 22.17 2.86
CA VAL A 21 5.57 21.72 3.88
C VAL A 21 5.56 20.20 3.99
N MET A 22 5.66 19.50 2.85
CA MET A 22 5.53 18.06 2.77
C MET A 22 6.86 17.40 2.39
N SER A 23 7.02 16.16 2.83
CA SER A 23 8.14 15.31 2.43
C SER A 23 7.61 14.04 1.80
N GLU A 24 8.36 13.55 0.80
CA GLU A 24 8.14 12.24 0.21
C GLU A 24 9.18 11.29 0.79
N VAL A 25 8.70 10.19 1.37
CA VAL A 25 9.54 9.18 1.98
C VAL A 25 9.38 7.88 1.21
N VAL A 26 10.49 7.33 0.74
CA VAL A 26 10.51 6.04 0.05
C VAL A 26 10.99 4.99 1.05
N VAL A 27 10.15 3.96 1.24
CA VAL A 27 10.43 2.85 2.16
C VAL A 27 10.71 1.61 1.34
N LYS A 28 11.88 1.03 1.50
CA LYS A 28 12.25 -0.23 0.85
C LYS A 28 11.82 -1.39 1.75
N ILE A 29 10.85 -2.15 1.28
CA ILE A 29 10.30 -3.30 2.00
C ILE A 29 11.12 -4.56 1.68
N SER A 30 11.49 -4.72 0.40
CA SER A 30 12.31 -5.83 -0.08
C SER A 30 13.07 -5.36 -1.33
N ASP A 31 13.82 -6.25 -1.96
CA ASP A 31 14.55 -5.90 -3.18
C ASP A 31 13.62 -5.51 -4.33
N THR A 32 12.37 -5.98 -4.29
CA THR A 32 11.40 -5.75 -5.37
C THR A 32 10.23 -4.88 -4.98
N ILE A 33 10.08 -4.54 -3.69
CA ILE A 33 8.92 -3.78 -3.20
C ILE A 33 9.39 -2.50 -2.51
N THR A 34 8.94 -1.37 -3.03
CA THR A 34 9.11 -0.07 -2.40
C THR A 34 7.75 0.58 -2.23
N ILE A 35 7.57 1.33 -1.14
CA ILE A 35 6.35 2.07 -0.85
C ILE A 35 6.71 3.53 -0.67
N CYS A 36 5.95 4.38 -1.34
CA CYS A 36 6.09 5.83 -1.27
C CYS A 36 5.06 6.38 -0.30
N ALA A 37 5.49 7.22 0.62
CA ALA A 37 4.61 7.92 1.55
C ALA A 37 4.83 9.43 1.45
N THR A 38 3.74 10.19 1.46
CA THR A 38 3.81 11.65 1.55
C THR A 38 3.32 12.06 2.93
N ILE A 39 4.18 12.74 3.68
CA ILE A 39 3.92 13.15 5.04
C ILE A 39 4.28 14.63 5.22
N THR A 40 3.84 15.23 6.32
CA THR A 40 4.26 16.60 6.62
C THR A 40 5.71 16.61 7.11
N ASN A 41 6.40 17.73 6.91
CA ASN A 41 7.75 17.91 7.45
C ASN A 41 7.76 17.79 8.97
N ASP A 42 6.70 18.29 9.62
CA ASP A 42 6.56 18.19 11.08
C ASP A 42 6.49 16.71 11.52
N ALA A 43 5.74 15.89 10.81
CA ALA A 43 5.66 14.45 11.12
C ALA A 43 7.02 13.78 10.93
N LYS A 44 7.74 14.13 9.86
CA LYS A 44 9.09 13.60 9.59
C LYS A 44 10.01 13.92 10.77
N GLU A 45 9.98 15.13 11.25
CA GLU A 45 10.83 15.56 12.37
C GLU A 45 10.41 14.89 13.68
N SER A 46 9.10 14.83 13.98
CA SER A 46 8.60 14.17 15.19
C SER A 46 9.01 12.71 15.28
N LEU A 47 9.00 12.01 14.16
CA LEU A 47 9.38 10.60 14.11
C LEU A 47 10.89 10.40 13.93
N GLU A 48 11.63 11.49 13.79
CA GLU A 48 13.09 11.46 13.57
C GLU A 48 13.46 10.55 12.39
N LEU A 49 12.68 10.64 11.29
CA LEU A 49 12.91 9.82 10.11
C LEU A 49 14.21 10.20 9.42
N LYS A 50 14.99 9.18 9.05
CA LYS A 50 16.25 9.37 8.33
C LYS A 50 16.51 8.18 7.43
N VAL A 51 17.28 8.39 6.38
CA VAL A 51 17.71 7.33 5.47
C VAL A 51 18.43 6.24 6.26
N GLY A 52 18.06 4.99 6.03
CA GLY A 52 18.57 3.83 6.75
C GLY A 52 17.80 3.47 8.00
N GLY A 53 16.90 4.34 8.46
CA GLY A 53 16.07 4.08 9.64
C GLY A 53 14.97 3.07 9.36
N GLU A 54 14.61 2.30 10.38
CA GLU A 54 13.53 1.31 10.27
C GLU A 54 12.18 1.97 10.50
N VAL A 55 11.21 1.62 9.66
CA VAL A 55 9.83 2.11 9.75
C VAL A 55 8.87 1.01 9.34
N SER A 56 7.62 1.15 9.77
CA SER A 56 6.52 0.33 9.26
C SER A 56 5.55 1.23 8.51
N ALA A 57 5.09 0.76 7.36
CA ALA A 57 4.10 1.45 6.55
C ALA A 57 2.75 0.76 6.75
N LEU A 58 1.74 1.53 7.14
CA LEU A 58 0.37 1.04 7.35
C LEU A 58 -0.53 1.60 6.25
N ILE A 59 -1.31 0.73 5.63
CA ILE A 59 -2.28 1.13 4.61
C ILE A 59 -3.63 0.50 4.92
N LYS A 60 -4.65 1.32 5.04
CA LYS A 60 -6.01 0.84 5.25
C LYS A 60 -6.49 0.10 4.01
N SER A 61 -7.02 -1.11 4.18
CA SER A 61 -7.44 -1.97 3.06
C SER A 61 -8.50 -1.34 2.16
N SER A 62 -9.36 -0.48 2.72
CA SER A 62 -10.39 0.23 1.94
C SER A 62 -9.84 1.34 1.05
N LEU A 63 -8.56 1.69 1.21
CA LEU A 63 -7.90 2.71 0.40
C LEU A 63 -7.07 2.11 -0.74
N VAL A 64 -7.08 0.80 -0.89
CA VAL A 64 -6.38 0.09 -1.96
C VAL A 64 -7.35 -0.09 -3.13
N ILE A 65 -6.95 0.39 -4.29
CA ILE A 65 -7.70 0.26 -5.54
C ILE A 65 -7.08 -0.87 -6.34
N LEU A 66 -7.90 -1.69 -6.99
CA LEU A 66 -7.43 -2.80 -7.81
C LEU A 66 -7.67 -2.53 -9.28
N SER A 67 -6.72 -2.91 -10.13
CA SER A 67 -6.84 -2.82 -11.58
C SER A 67 -6.23 -4.07 -12.21
N LYS A 68 -6.87 -4.58 -13.26
CA LYS A 68 -6.33 -5.70 -14.04
C LYS A 68 -5.28 -5.27 -15.04
N GLU A 69 -5.19 -3.98 -15.33
CA GLU A 69 -4.20 -3.44 -16.25
C GLU A 69 -3.36 -2.36 -15.57
N LYS A 70 -2.15 -2.16 -16.08
CA LYS A 70 -1.26 -1.13 -15.56
C LYS A 70 -1.80 0.24 -15.95
N LEU A 71 -2.17 1.04 -14.95
CA LEU A 71 -2.70 2.38 -15.17
C LEU A 71 -1.61 3.44 -14.99
N ARG A 72 -1.72 4.52 -15.76
CA ARG A 72 -0.98 5.75 -15.52
C ARG A 72 -1.85 6.60 -14.60
N ALA A 73 -1.53 6.59 -13.32
CA ALA A 73 -2.33 7.26 -12.30
C ALA A 73 -1.47 8.19 -11.45
N THR A 74 -2.12 9.16 -10.80
CA THR A 74 -1.42 10.08 -9.88
C THR A 74 -1.10 9.44 -8.55
N ALA A 75 -1.66 8.26 -8.25
CA ALA A 75 -1.29 7.49 -7.06
C ALA A 75 0.13 6.92 -7.25
N ARG A 76 1.02 7.22 -6.32
CA ARG A 76 2.44 6.87 -6.43
C ARG A 76 2.71 5.40 -6.23
N ASN A 77 1.84 4.69 -5.53
CA ASN A 77 2.00 3.26 -5.29
C ASN A 77 1.13 2.47 -6.25
N ASN A 78 1.77 1.66 -7.08
CA ASN A 78 1.12 0.86 -8.09
C ASN A 78 1.92 -0.43 -8.21
N ILE A 79 1.46 -1.47 -7.52
CA ILE A 79 2.24 -2.69 -7.30
C ILE A 79 1.54 -3.88 -7.94
N LEU A 80 2.26 -4.62 -8.78
CA LEU A 80 1.73 -5.86 -9.37
C LEU A 80 1.67 -6.95 -8.32
N THR A 81 0.50 -7.55 -8.15
CA THR A 81 0.24 -8.58 -7.16
C THR A 81 -0.49 -9.76 -7.79
N LYS A 82 -0.58 -10.84 -7.05
CA LYS A 82 -1.39 -12.01 -7.41
C LYS A 82 -2.49 -12.22 -6.39
N VAL A 83 -3.71 -12.45 -6.87
CA VAL A 83 -4.87 -12.73 -6.01
C VAL A 83 -4.72 -14.13 -5.42
N SER A 84 -4.64 -14.21 -4.09
CA SER A 84 -4.57 -15.48 -3.38
C SER A 84 -5.93 -15.98 -2.92
N GLU A 85 -6.86 -15.07 -2.64
CA GLU A 85 -8.20 -15.43 -2.18
C GLU A 85 -9.15 -14.25 -2.35
N VAL A 86 -10.42 -14.54 -2.63
CA VAL A 86 -11.50 -13.56 -2.65
C VAL A 86 -12.57 -14.03 -1.68
N ILE A 87 -12.83 -13.23 -0.66
CA ILE A 87 -13.86 -13.54 0.36
C ILE A 87 -15.00 -12.55 0.17
N LYS A 88 -16.14 -13.05 -0.30
CA LYS A 88 -17.32 -12.22 -0.56
C LYS A 88 -18.10 -11.97 0.74
N GLY A 89 -18.36 -10.71 1.04
CA GLY A 89 -19.25 -10.32 2.12
C GLY A 89 -20.64 -9.93 1.59
N ALA A 90 -21.42 -9.24 2.39
CA ALA A 90 -22.76 -8.81 1.99
C ALA A 90 -22.75 -7.72 0.92
N VAL A 91 -21.84 -6.76 1.03
CA VAL A 91 -21.71 -5.63 0.11
C VAL A 91 -20.30 -5.52 -0.44
N ASN A 92 -19.31 -5.75 0.42
CA ASN A 92 -17.89 -5.65 0.08
C ASN A 92 -17.23 -7.02 0.11
N SER A 93 -16.18 -7.16 -0.68
CA SER A 93 -15.33 -8.35 -0.70
C SER A 93 -13.96 -8.00 -0.15
N GLU A 94 -13.34 -8.96 0.51
CA GLU A 94 -11.94 -8.90 0.89
C GLU A 94 -11.12 -9.64 -0.17
N VAL A 95 -10.21 -8.93 -0.83
CA VAL A 95 -9.33 -9.52 -1.83
C VAL A 95 -7.93 -9.62 -1.21
N LYS A 96 -7.47 -10.84 -1.02
CA LYS A 96 -6.13 -11.11 -0.48
C LYS A 96 -5.15 -11.24 -1.62
N LEU A 97 -4.06 -10.50 -1.52
CA LEU A 97 -3.04 -10.40 -2.56
C LEU A 97 -1.68 -10.83 -1.99
N THR A 98 -0.83 -11.35 -2.86
CA THR A 98 0.54 -11.71 -2.49
C THR A 98 1.54 -11.03 -3.41
N ILE A 99 2.68 -10.63 -2.84
CA ILE A 99 3.81 -10.05 -3.55
C ILE A 99 5.08 -10.57 -2.90
N GLY A 100 5.85 -11.41 -3.62
CA GLY A 100 7.14 -11.86 -3.12
C GLY A 100 7.13 -12.37 -1.68
N GLY A 101 6.11 -13.16 -1.31
CA GLY A 101 5.96 -13.68 0.05
C GLY A 101 5.30 -12.73 1.04
N LYS A 102 5.06 -11.49 0.64
CA LYS A 102 4.34 -10.50 1.45
C LYS A 102 2.86 -10.55 1.13
N LYS A 103 2.03 -10.11 2.08
CA LYS A 103 0.57 -10.11 1.92
C LYS A 103 0.03 -8.70 1.93
N LEU A 104 -0.95 -8.46 1.07
CA LEU A 104 -1.67 -7.19 0.98
C LEU A 104 -3.16 -7.51 0.87
N CYS A 105 -3.98 -6.75 1.56
CA CYS A 105 -5.43 -6.93 1.55
C CYS A 105 -6.12 -5.68 1.01
N ALA A 106 -7.09 -5.86 0.13
CA ALA A 106 -7.94 -4.79 -0.36
C ALA A 106 -9.40 -5.11 -0.04
N ILE A 107 -10.14 -4.10 0.44
CA ILE A 107 -11.58 -4.19 0.62
C ILE A 107 -12.22 -3.39 -0.51
N VAL A 108 -12.95 -4.08 -1.38
CA VAL A 108 -13.60 -3.47 -2.54
C VAL A 108 -15.05 -3.91 -2.59
N THR A 109 -15.89 -3.22 -3.37
CA THR A 109 -17.29 -3.62 -3.47
C THR A 109 -17.43 -4.95 -4.22
N ASN A 110 -18.49 -5.68 -3.91
CA ASN A 110 -18.79 -6.90 -4.65
C ASN A 110 -19.00 -6.60 -6.14
N ASP A 111 -19.62 -5.46 -6.45
CA ASP A 111 -19.84 -5.03 -7.83
C ASP A 111 -18.51 -4.84 -8.57
N ALA A 112 -17.49 -4.26 -7.92
CA ALA A 112 -16.19 -4.09 -8.52
C ALA A 112 -15.52 -5.45 -8.82
N VAL A 113 -15.64 -6.40 -7.90
CA VAL A 113 -15.10 -7.75 -8.12
C VAL A 113 -15.76 -8.41 -9.34
N GLU A 114 -17.06 -8.26 -9.47
CA GLU A 114 -17.82 -8.84 -10.61
C GLU A 114 -17.46 -8.15 -11.92
N GLU A 115 -17.46 -6.82 -11.95
CA GLU A 115 -17.13 -6.07 -13.16
C GLU A 115 -15.73 -6.36 -13.67
N LEU A 116 -14.77 -6.45 -12.76
CA LEU A 116 -13.37 -6.72 -13.09
C LEU A 116 -13.08 -8.21 -13.22
N GLN A 117 -14.06 -9.07 -12.90
CA GLN A 117 -13.90 -10.52 -12.93
C GLN A 117 -12.68 -10.98 -12.14
N ILE A 118 -12.52 -10.43 -10.94
CA ILE A 118 -11.38 -10.76 -10.07
C ILE A 118 -11.60 -12.14 -9.45
N LYS A 119 -10.62 -13.02 -9.61
CA LYS A 119 -10.65 -14.37 -9.07
C LYS A 119 -9.26 -14.82 -8.63
N LYS A 120 -9.22 -15.84 -7.81
CA LYS A 120 -7.97 -16.45 -7.34
C LYS A 120 -7.06 -16.79 -8.51
N GLY A 121 -5.79 -16.42 -8.38
CA GLY A 121 -4.78 -16.67 -9.41
C GLY A 121 -4.56 -15.52 -10.37
N ASP A 122 -5.45 -14.54 -10.38
CA ASP A 122 -5.31 -13.38 -11.28
C ASP A 122 -4.17 -12.49 -10.85
N ASP A 123 -3.53 -11.84 -11.83
CA ASP A 123 -2.59 -10.77 -11.60
C ASP A 123 -3.39 -9.45 -11.56
N VAL A 124 -3.21 -8.68 -10.51
CA VAL A 124 -3.86 -7.37 -10.38
C VAL A 124 -2.87 -6.35 -9.82
N TYR A 125 -3.04 -5.10 -10.21
CA TYR A 125 -2.27 -3.99 -9.67
C TYR A 125 -2.99 -3.43 -8.46
N ALA A 126 -2.27 -3.31 -7.35
CA ALA A 126 -2.75 -2.64 -6.13
C ALA A 126 -2.27 -1.20 -6.18
N ILE A 127 -3.20 -0.27 -6.14
CA ILE A 127 -2.94 1.16 -6.32
C ILE A 127 -3.41 1.91 -5.08
N PHE A 128 -2.53 2.71 -4.50
CA PHE A 128 -2.90 3.55 -3.36
C PHE A 128 -2.06 4.81 -3.31
N LYS A 129 -2.65 5.87 -2.79
CA LYS A 129 -2.00 7.18 -2.74
C LYS A 129 -0.90 7.20 -1.68
N ALA A 130 0.18 7.90 -2.00
CA ALA A 130 1.27 8.10 -1.03
C ALA A 130 0.78 8.83 0.23
N SER A 131 -0.21 9.71 0.10
CA SER A 131 -0.80 10.41 1.23
C SER A 131 -1.69 9.52 2.11
N SER A 132 -2.01 8.31 1.65
CA SER A 132 -2.79 7.34 2.42
C SER A 132 -1.91 6.39 3.23
N VAL A 133 -0.60 6.46 3.06
CA VAL A 133 0.35 5.62 3.79
C VAL A 133 0.71 6.29 5.11
N ILE A 134 0.56 5.53 6.20
CA ILE A 134 0.93 6.00 7.53
C ILE A 134 2.24 5.35 7.91
N LEU A 135 3.21 6.15 8.34
CA LEU A 135 4.49 5.63 8.79
C LEU A 135 4.54 5.60 10.31
N VAL A 136 5.08 4.51 10.81
CA VAL A 136 5.29 4.30 12.25
C VAL A 136 6.76 3.96 12.45
N ALA A 137 7.41 4.70 13.32
CA ALA A 137 8.83 4.50 13.61
C ALA A 137 9.03 3.89 15.00
#